data_563024b78782b2f2b0453d5ed50dd842
#
_entry.id   563024b78782b2f2b0453d5ed50dd842
#
_cell.length_a   1.000
_cell.length_b   1.000
_cell.length_c   1.000
_cell.angle_alpha   90.00
_cell.angle_beta   90.00
_cell.angle_gamma   90.00
#
_symmetry.space_group_name_H-M   'P 1'
#
loop_
_entity.id
_entity.type
_entity.pdbx_description
1 polymer ?
#
loop_
_entity_poly.entity_id
_entity_poly.type
_entity_poly.pdbx_seq_one_letter_code
_entity_poly.pdbx_strand_id
1 'polypeptide(L)'
;FRRVLFRSFIELHGDRLAKDDGSIVGGIGLFNQQPVTIIGHLKGKTLEDNLKCNFGMSSPEGYRKAMRLMKQAEKFKRPIIAFVDTPGAYPGMEAEMHGIGEAIARNLLEMSLLKVPIITIVIGEGGSGGALALSVSDRLVMLENSVYSILSPEGFASILWKDQEGKRVAEAASLMKLTAKDLYERHIIDHIIDEDLKGATVESYEVYRQIKEYLNTNLKELQKLSTSQLINKRYEKYRKIGQVF
;
A
#
# COMPACT_ATOMS: atom_id res chain seq x y z
N PHE A 1 -9.56 9.33 3.32
CA PHE A 1 -10.07 8.53 2.17
C PHE A 1 -11.24 7.64 2.57
N ARG A 2 -11.15 6.86 3.67
CA ARG A 2 -12.21 5.93 4.11
C ARG A 2 -13.59 6.58 4.22
N ARG A 3 -13.71 7.71 4.90
CA ARG A 3 -15.00 8.37 5.16
C ARG A 3 -15.64 9.00 3.93
N VAL A 4 -14.86 9.35 2.93
CA VAL A 4 -15.34 10.04 1.72
C VAL A 4 -15.69 9.04 0.61
N LEU A 5 -14.83 8.03 0.42
CA LEU A 5 -14.98 7.06 -0.67
C LEU A 5 -15.92 5.90 -0.36
N PHE A 6 -16.02 5.51 0.90
CA PHE A 6 -16.74 4.30 1.32
C PHE A 6 -17.85 4.59 2.31
N ARG A 7 -18.93 3.84 2.22
CA ARG A 7 -20.06 3.87 3.14
C ARG A 7 -20.14 2.58 3.96
N SER A 8 -20.84 2.64 5.09
CA SER A 8 -21.14 1.47 5.93
C SER A 8 -19.89 0.63 6.27
N PHE A 9 -18.78 1.32 6.61
CA PHE A 9 -17.54 0.63 6.94
C PHE A 9 -17.63 -0.04 8.31
N ILE A 10 -17.38 -1.35 8.33
CA ILE A 10 -17.26 -2.18 9.53
C ILE A 10 -15.79 -2.56 9.69
N GLU A 11 -15.16 -2.01 10.72
CA GLU A 11 -13.76 -2.30 11.03
C GLU A 11 -13.61 -3.67 11.67
N LEU A 12 -12.57 -4.39 11.30
CA LEU A 12 -12.26 -5.73 11.80
C LEU A 12 -10.85 -5.75 12.38
N HIS A 13 -10.74 -6.20 13.64
CA HIS A 13 -9.52 -6.12 14.43
C HIS A 13 -8.83 -7.46 14.61
N GLY A 14 -7.54 -7.41 14.95
CA GLY A 14 -6.70 -8.53 15.36
C GLY A 14 -6.26 -9.47 14.24
N ASP A 15 -5.12 -10.07 14.44
CA ASP A 15 -4.50 -11.02 13.48
C ASP A 15 -5.00 -12.47 13.65
N ARG A 16 -5.71 -12.78 14.73
CA ARG A 16 -6.16 -14.13 15.16
C ARG A 16 -5.00 -15.04 15.58
N LEU A 17 -3.84 -14.50 15.87
CA LEU A 17 -2.69 -15.26 16.34
C LEU A 17 -2.15 -14.70 17.67
N ALA A 18 -1.92 -13.39 17.77
CA ALA A 18 -1.33 -12.73 18.92
C ALA A 18 -2.13 -11.52 19.39
N LYS A 19 -2.19 -10.45 18.59
CA LYS A 19 -2.80 -9.17 19.00
C LYS A 19 -3.35 -8.37 17.82
N ASP A 20 -3.84 -7.17 18.08
CA ASP A 20 -4.16 -6.18 17.05
C ASP A 20 -2.98 -5.23 16.83
N ASP A 21 -2.99 -4.53 15.69
CA ASP A 21 -2.05 -3.46 15.36
C ASP A 21 -2.83 -2.24 14.88
N GLY A 22 -2.68 -1.13 15.60
CA GLY A 22 -3.34 0.13 15.29
C GLY A 22 -2.83 0.84 14.04
N SER A 23 -1.67 0.46 13.51
CA SER A 23 -1.10 1.03 12.28
C SER A 23 -1.77 0.51 11.00
N ILE A 24 -2.53 -0.58 11.06
CA ILE A 24 -3.37 -1.09 9.98
C ILE A 24 -4.84 -0.97 10.36
N VAL A 25 -5.60 -0.26 9.56
CA VAL A 25 -7.05 -0.26 9.58
C VAL A 25 -7.56 -1.15 8.46
N GLY A 26 -8.45 -2.07 8.78
CA GLY A 26 -9.01 -2.96 7.77
C GLY A 26 -10.44 -3.36 8.08
N GLY A 27 -11.24 -3.60 7.05
CA GLY A 27 -12.63 -3.98 7.22
C GLY A 27 -13.40 -4.10 5.92
N ILE A 28 -14.71 -4.13 6.06
CA ILE A 28 -15.67 -4.25 4.95
C ILE A 28 -16.43 -2.96 4.82
N GLY A 29 -16.56 -2.45 3.60
CA GLY A 29 -17.37 -1.27 3.31
C GLY A 29 -18.09 -1.39 1.98
N LEU A 30 -18.87 -0.37 1.64
CA LEU A 30 -19.55 -0.26 0.37
C LEU A 30 -18.90 0.79 -0.51
N PHE A 31 -18.49 0.40 -1.70
CA PHE A 31 -18.07 1.28 -2.78
C PHE A 31 -19.11 1.21 -3.90
N ASN A 32 -19.81 2.32 -4.19
CA ASN A 32 -20.91 2.34 -5.15
C ASN A 32 -21.91 1.17 -4.96
N GLN A 33 -22.33 0.92 -3.72
CA GLN A 33 -23.20 -0.18 -3.28
C GLN A 33 -22.59 -1.60 -3.38
N GLN A 34 -21.38 -1.74 -3.91
CA GLN A 34 -20.67 -3.01 -3.96
C GLN A 34 -19.90 -3.24 -2.67
N PRO A 35 -20.03 -4.41 -2.02
CA PRO A 35 -19.16 -4.78 -0.90
C PRO A 35 -17.71 -4.92 -1.33
N VAL A 36 -16.81 -4.24 -0.62
CA VAL A 36 -15.35 -4.29 -0.85
C VAL A 36 -14.65 -4.50 0.48
N THR A 37 -13.45 -5.07 0.44
CA THR A 37 -12.54 -5.10 1.58
C THR A 37 -11.57 -3.94 1.45
N ILE A 38 -11.45 -3.14 2.51
CA ILE A 38 -10.61 -1.94 2.55
C ILE A 38 -9.54 -2.18 3.60
N ILE A 39 -8.29 -1.93 3.24
CA ILE A 39 -7.13 -2.07 4.12
C ILE A 39 -6.27 -0.84 3.93
N GLY A 40 -5.70 -0.28 4.99
CA GLY A 40 -4.81 0.86 4.83
C GLY A 40 -3.92 1.08 6.04
N HIS A 41 -2.75 1.66 5.80
CA HIS A 41 -1.93 2.19 6.87
C HIS A 41 -2.62 3.38 7.52
N LEU A 42 -2.41 3.53 8.80
CA LEU A 42 -2.92 4.63 9.59
C LEU A 42 -1.74 5.36 10.25
N LYS A 43 -1.63 6.64 9.96
CA LYS A 43 -0.84 7.60 10.74
C LYS A 43 -1.76 8.42 11.63
N GLY A 44 -1.31 8.77 12.81
CA GLY A 44 -2.05 9.62 13.73
C GLY A 44 -2.09 11.08 13.27
N LYS A 45 -3.00 11.85 13.86
CA LYS A 45 -3.07 13.31 13.65
C LYS A 45 -2.35 14.08 14.75
N THR A 46 -2.19 13.50 15.92
CA THR A 46 -1.46 14.02 17.06
C THR A 46 -0.27 13.13 17.36
N LEU A 47 0.66 13.59 18.20
CA LEU A 47 1.77 12.77 18.65
C LEU A 47 1.28 11.50 19.37
N GLU A 48 0.26 11.64 20.21
CA GLU A 48 -0.33 10.50 20.93
C GLU A 48 -0.94 9.47 19.97
N ASP A 49 -1.66 9.94 18.94
CA ASP A 49 -2.22 9.03 17.92
C ASP A 49 -1.11 8.35 17.11
N ASN A 50 -0.05 9.09 16.76
CA ASN A 50 1.10 8.54 16.05
C ASN A 50 1.81 7.46 16.86
N LEU A 51 1.97 7.65 18.17
CA LEU A 51 2.54 6.63 19.05
C LEU A 51 1.67 5.35 19.08
N LYS A 52 0.34 5.48 19.10
CA LYS A 52 -0.58 4.34 19.05
C LYS A 52 -0.52 3.56 17.72
N CYS A 53 -0.16 4.24 16.64
CA CYS A 53 -0.05 3.66 15.28
C CYS A 53 1.40 3.41 14.87
N ASN A 54 2.37 3.46 15.79
CA ASN A 54 3.81 3.35 15.49
C ASN A 54 4.23 4.23 14.29
N PHE A 55 3.68 5.45 14.19
CA PHE A 55 3.94 6.36 13.05
C PHE A 55 3.62 5.75 11.68
N GLY A 56 2.67 4.83 11.62
CA GLY A 56 2.32 4.07 10.40
C GLY A 56 3.25 2.89 10.11
N MET A 57 4.20 2.59 11.00
CA MET A 57 5.07 1.42 10.89
C MET A 57 4.36 0.20 11.47
N SER A 58 3.93 -0.70 10.60
CA SER A 58 3.18 -1.89 11.02
C SER A 58 4.06 -2.97 11.62
N SER A 59 3.56 -3.56 12.69
CA SER A 59 4.11 -4.78 13.30
C SER A 59 3.69 -6.03 12.50
N PRO A 60 4.25 -7.21 12.78
CA PRO A 60 3.85 -8.47 12.13
C PRO A 60 2.35 -8.73 12.20
N GLU A 61 1.71 -8.36 13.32
CA GLU A 61 0.27 -8.49 13.55
C GLU A 61 -0.56 -7.67 12.55
N GLY A 62 -0.08 -6.48 12.18
CA GLY A 62 -0.73 -5.64 11.17
C GLY A 62 -0.76 -6.32 9.80
N TYR A 63 0.38 -6.85 9.36
CA TYR A 63 0.47 -7.57 8.08
C TYR A 63 -0.34 -8.87 8.11
N ARG A 64 -0.33 -9.63 9.20
CA ARG A 64 -1.18 -10.83 9.35
C ARG A 64 -2.66 -10.47 9.37
N LYS A 65 -3.06 -9.39 10.06
CA LYS A 65 -4.43 -8.87 10.02
C LYS A 65 -4.83 -8.52 8.58
N ALA A 66 -4.00 -7.79 7.86
CA ALA A 66 -4.24 -7.45 6.46
C ALA A 66 -4.46 -8.72 5.61
N MET A 67 -3.56 -9.71 5.70
CA MET A 67 -3.69 -10.96 4.95
C MET A 67 -4.94 -11.75 5.34
N ARG A 68 -5.29 -11.80 6.61
CA ARG A 68 -6.52 -12.44 7.07
C ARG A 68 -7.75 -11.81 6.41
N LEU A 69 -7.80 -10.47 6.31
CA LEU A 69 -8.88 -9.75 5.65
C LEU A 69 -8.90 -9.98 4.14
N MET A 70 -7.73 -10.07 3.50
CA MET A 70 -7.60 -10.39 2.08
C MET A 70 -8.08 -11.81 1.77
N LYS A 71 -7.75 -12.79 2.61
CA LYS A 71 -8.29 -14.17 2.49
C LYS A 71 -9.80 -14.22 2.71
N GLN A 72 -10.32 -13.43 3.63
CA GLN A 72 -11.76 -13.28 3.80
C GLN A 72 -12.40 -12.62 2.56
N ALA A 73 -11.76 -11.62 1.96
CA ALA A 73 -12.22 -11.01 0.72
C ALA A 73 -12.30 -12.03 -0.42
N GLU A 74 -11.26 -12.85 -0.59
CA GLU A 74 -11.24 -13.95 -1.56
C GLU A 74 -12.40 -14.93 -1.35
N LYS A 75 -12.60 -15.41 -0.11
CA LYS A 75 -13.68 -16.33 0.24
C LYS A 75 -15.06 -15.79 -0.14
N PHE A 76 -15.29 -14.51 0.06
CA PHE A 76 -16.56 -13.85 -0.22
C PHE A 76 -16.59 -13.08 -1.55
N LYS A 77 -15.58 -13.28 -2.40
CA LYS A 77 -15.45 -12.68 -3.74
C LYS A 77 -15.56 -11.15 -3.75
N ARG A 78 -15.06 -10.50 -2.70
CA ARG A 78 -15.01 -9.04 -2.60
C ARG A 78 -13.70 -8.50 -3.19
N PRO A 79 -13.73 -7.47 -4.01
CA PRO A 79 -12.51 -6.74 -4.38
C PRO A 79 -11.80 -6.16 -3.15
N ILE A 80 -10.49 -6.02 -3.26
CA ILE A 80 -9.63 -5.45 -2.23
C ILE A 80 -9.14 -4.09 -2.71
N ILE A 81 -9.27 -3.08 -1.84
CA ILE A 81 -8.72 -1.75 -2.05
C ILE A 81 -7.77 -1.48 -0.89
N ALA A 82 -6.48 -1.31 -1.20
CA ALA A 82 -5.44 -1.04 -0.23
C ALA A 82 -4.94 0.42 -0.34
N PHE A 83 -4.68 1.06 0.80
CA PHE A 83 -4.07 2.38 0.89
C PHE A 83 -2.74 2.26 1.62
N VAL A 84 -1.68 2.78 1.01
CA VAL A 84 -0.32 2.71 1.54
C VAL A 84 0.13 4.09 1.97
N ASP A 85 0.50 4.20 3.26
CA ASP A 85 1.15 5.38 3.83
C ASP A 85 1.99 4.96 5.05
N THR A 86 3.21 4.53 4.80
CA THR A 86 4.14 4.03 5.81
C THR A 86 5.58 4.36 5.46
N PRO A 87 6.43 4.77 6.41
CA PRO A 87 7.85 4.88 6.19
C PRO A 87 8.56 3.52 6.10
N GLY A 88 7.88 2.44 6.52
CA GLY A 88 8.41 1.07 6.51
C GLY A 88 7.73 0.19 7.54
N ALA A 89 8.18 -1.06 7.67
CA ALA A 89 7.75 -1.95 8.74
C ALA A 89 8.38 -1.53 10.07
N TYR A 90 7.72 -1.86 11.19
CA TYR A 90 8.25 -1.56 12.53
C TYR A 90 9.56 -2.31 12.80
N PRO A 91 10.69 -1.60 13.09
CA PRO A 91 12.01 -2.22 13.19
C PRO A 91 12.37 -2.66 14.62
N GLY A 92 11.39 -2.76 15.51
CA GLY A 92 11.62 -3.09 16.91
C GLY A 92 11.96 -4.57 17.13
N MET A 93 12.68 -4.87 18.21
CA MET A 93 13.05 -6.24 18.61
C MET A 93 11.80 -7.13 18.75
N GLU A 94 10.69 -6.63 19.28
CA GLU A 94 9.43 -7.36 19.38
C GLU A 94 8.91 -7.78 18.00
N ALA A 95 9.06 -6.92 16.98
CA ALA A 95 8.65 -7.26 15.63
C ALA A 95 9.50 -8.39 15.03
N GLU A 96 10.80 -8.40 15.29
CA GLU A 96 11.68 -9.51 14.89
C GLU A 96 11.28 -10.82 15.59
N MET A 97 11.05 -10.77 16.90
CA MET A 97 10.59 -11.93 17.67
C MET A 97 9.24 -12.49 17.20
N HIS A 98 8.36 -11.63 16.71
CA HIS A 98 7.04 -12.00 16.18
C HIS A 98 7.03 -12.29 14.68
N GLY A 99 8.21 -12.28 14.02
CA GLY A 99 8.39 -12.71 12.64
C GLY A 99 7.97 -11.68 11.60
N ILE A 100 8.47 -10.43 11.69
CA ILE A 100 8.16 -9.35 10.74
C ILE A 100 8.50 -9.74 9.30
N GLY A 101 9.69 -10.36 9.09
CA GLY A 101 10.14 -10.79 7.75
C GLY A 101 9.21 -11.85 7.16
N GLU A 102 8.80 -12.83 7.96
CA GLU A 102 7.84 -13.87 7.54
C GLU A 102 6.48 -13.28 7.19
N ALA A 103 5.94 -12.38 8.03
CA ALA A 103 4.64 -11.76 7.80
C ALA A 103 4.61 -10.95 6.48
N ILE A 104 5.67 -10.20 6.19
CA ILE A 104 5.84 -9.47 4.92
C ILE A 104 5.95 -10.45 3.74
N ALA A 105 6.87 -11.42 3.82
CA ALA A 105 7.10 -12.37 2.74
C ALA A 105 5.84 -13.18 2.40
N ARG A 106 5.08 -13.59 3.43
CA ARG A 106 3.80 -14.27 3.25
C ARG A 106 2.78 -13.39 2.55
N ASN A 107 2.69 -12.11 2.90
CA ASN A 107 1.79 -11.18 2.21
C ASN A 107 2.13 -11.06 0.72
N LEU A 108 3.42 -10.95 0.36
CA LEU A 108 3.85 -10.90 -1.03
C LEU A 108 3.40 -12.14 -1.81
N LEU A 109 3.69 -13.33 -1.25
CA LEU A 109 3.33 -14.59 -1.87
C LEU A 109 1.81 -14.74 -2.01
N GLU A 110 1.08 -14.55 -0.94
CA GLU A 110 -0.37 -14.78 -0.92
C GLU A 110 -1.13 -13.76 -1.77
N MET A 111 -0.74 -12.48 -1.75
CA MET A 111 -1.35 -11.44 -2.60
C MET A 111 -1.17 -11.76 -4.09
N SER A 112 -0.03 -12.32 -4.49
CA SER A 112 0.20 -12.71 -5.88
C SER A 112 -0.80 -13.75 -6.38
N LEU A 113 -1.35 -14.57 -5.48
CA LEU A 113 -2.23 -15.72 -5.77
C LEU A 113 -3.72 -15.43 -5.51
N LEU A 114 -4.08 -14.31 -4.91
CA LEU A 114 -5.48 -13.97 -4.60
C LEU A 114 -6.37 -13.92 -5.84
N LYS A 115 -7.52 -14.54 -5.75
CA LYS A 115 -8.48 -14.74 -6.86
C LYS A 115 -9.51 -13.63 -7.01
N VAL A 116 -9.26 -12.49 -6.40
CA VAL A 116 -10.12 -11.29 -6.45
C VAL A 116 -9.31 -10.08 -6.89
N PRO A 117 -9.94 -9.06 -7.50
CA PRO A 117 -9.27 -7.83 -7.86
C PRO A 117 -8.63 -7.14 -6.67
N ILE A 118 -7.41 -6.64 -6.85
CA ILE A 118 -6.66 -5.87 -5.87
C ILE A 118 -6.22 -4.56 -6.52
N ILE A 119 -6.62 -3.43 -5.94
CA ILE A 119 -6.13 -2.11 -6.33
C ILE A 119 -5.45 -1.50 -5.11
N THR A 120 -4.20 -1.10 -5.26
CA THR A 120 -3.43 -0.43 -4.21
C THR A 120 -3.13 1.01 -4.62
N ILE A 121 -3.31 1.94 -3.68
CA ILE A 121 -3.07 3.37 -3.87
C ILE A 121 -2.06 3.82 -2.82
N VAL A 122 -0.89 4.29 -3.25
CA VAL A 122 0.08 4.95 -2.37
C VAL A 122 -0.35 6.40 -2.20
N ILE A 123 -0.65 6.80 -0.97
CA ILE A 123 -1.26 8.11 -0.65
C ILE A 123 -0.33 9.08 0.06
N GLY A 124 0.90 8.66 0.33
CA GLY A 124 1.93 9.43 0.99
C GLY A 124 3.27 8.72 0.87
N GLU A 125 3.74 8.12 1.94
CA GLU A 125 4.98 7.35 1.93
C GLU A 125 4.73 5.88 1.63
N GLY A 126 5.47 5.32 0.68
CA GLY A 126 5.51 3.89 0.38
C GLY A 126 6.88 3.30 0.68
N GLY A 127 7.22 3.13 1.98
CA GLY A 127 8.55 2.73 2.40
C GLY A 127 8.76 1.21 2.47
N SER A 128 9.80 0.75 1.78
CA SER A 128 10.42 -0.57 1.97
C SER A 128 9.45 -1.77 1.89
N GLY A 129 9.79 -2.86 2.58
CA GLY A 129 8.97 -4.07 2.69
C GLY A 129 7.60 -3.82 3.33
N GLY A 130 7.50 -2.78 4.18
CA GLY A 130 6.24 -2.40 4.80
C GLY A 130 5.17 -1.99 3.80
N ALA A 131 5.54 -1.14 2.86
CA ALA A 131 4.67 -0.73 1.77
C ALA A 131 4.43 -1.88 0.77
N LEU A 132 5.49 -2.62 0.44
CA LEU A 132 5.43 -3.72 -0.52
C LEU A 132 4.45 -4.81 -0.07
N ALA A 133 4.36 -5.09 1.24
CA ALA A 133 3.45 -6.08 1.83
C ALA A 133 1.95 -5.81 1.58
N LEU A 134 1.58 -4.61 1.09
CA LEU A 134 0.23 -4.25 0.65
C LEU A 134 0.16 -3.82 -0.83
N SER A 135 1.26 -3.95 -1.59
CA SER A 135 1.36 -3.37 -2.94
C SER A 135 1.35 -4.38 -4.08
N VAL A 136 1.39 -5.69 -3.80
CA VAL A 136 1.28 -6.72 -4.85
C VAL A 136 -0.16 -6.78 -5.34
N SER A 137 -0.47 -6.02 -6.39
CA SER A 137 -1.85 -5.74 -6.83
C SER A 137 -2.00 -5.77 -8.34
N ASP A 138 -3.25 -5.86 -8.83
CA ASP A 138 -3.57 -5.79 -10.26
C ASP A 138 -3.37 -4.37 -10.80
N ARG A 139 -3.59 -3.37 -9.95
CA ARG A 139 -3.32 -1.95 -10.23
C ARG A 139 -2.61 -1.32 -9.04
N LEU A 140 -1.46 -0.74 -9.27
CA LEU A 140 -0.71 0.06 -8.32
C LEU A 140 -0.73 1.53 -8.77
N VAL A 141 -1.31 2.38 -7.94
CA VAL A 141 -1.56 3.79 -8.23
C VAL A 141 -0.87 4.65 -7.19
N MET A 142 -0.43 5.82 -7.56
CA MET A 142 0.17 6.78 -6.63
C MET A 142 -0.54 8.13 -6.71
N LEU A 143 -0.66 8.82 -5.58
CA LEU A 143 -0.89 10.26 -5.61
C LEU A 143 0.37 10.96 -6.15
N GLU A 144 0.20 12.09 -6.82
CA GLU A 144 1.27 12.80 -7.53
C GLU A 144 2.46 13.13 -6.63
N ASN A 145 2.20 13.56 -5.39
CA ASN A 145 3.23 13.95 -4.42
C ASN A 145 3.67 12.80 -3.49
N SER A 146 3.19 11.58 -3.72
CA SER A 146 3.61 10.42 -2.94
C SER A 146 4.95 9.88 -3.42
N VAL A 147 5.61 9.12 -2.55
CA VAL A 147 6.89 8.45 -2.84
C VAL A 147 6.77 6.95 -2.59
N TYR A 148 7.49 6.16 -3.39
CA TYR A 148 7.53 4.71 -3.21
C TYR A 148 8.94 4.21 -3.46
N SER A 149 9.58 3.64 -2.43
CA SER A 149 11.00 3.27 -2.49
C SER A 149 11.34 2.10 -1.57
N ILE A 150 12.44 1.43 -1.88
CA ILE A 150 12.95 0.32 -1.08
C ILE A 150 13.55 0.77 0.27
N LEU A 151 14.09 1.98 0.33
CA LEU A 151 14.67 2.60 1.52
C LEU A 151 14.66 4.13 1.36
N SER A 152 14.95 4.86 2.45
CA SER A 152 15.06 6.31 2.38
C SER A 152 16.34 6.75 1.66
N PRO A 153 16.40 7.99 1.12
CA PRO A 153 17.63 8.55 0.54
C PRO A 153 18.81 8.57 1.52
N GLU A 154 18.55 8.81 2.80
CA GLU A 154 19.55 8.74 3.88
C GLU A 154 20.08 7.30 4.03
N GLY A 155 19.17 6.33 4.06
CA GLY A 155 19.52 4.91 4.12
C GLY A 155 20.33 4.48 2.90
N PHE A 156 19.95 4.93 1.70
CA PHE A 156 20.69 4.68 0.46
C PHE A 156 22.11 5.24 0.55
N ALA A 157 22.27 6.52 0.90
CA ALA A 157 23.57 7.17 1.02
C ALA A 157 24.46 6.49 2.09
N SER A 158 23.89 6.17 3.25
CA SER A 158 24.61 5.52 4.34
C SER A 158 25.07 4.10 3.99
N ILE A 159 24.19 3.28 3.41
CA ILE A 159 24.49 1.87 3.12
C ILE A 159 25.43 1.72 1.92
N LEU A 160 25.11 2.37 0.81
CA LEU A 160 25.84 2.18 -0.45
C LEU A 160 27.08 3.05 -0.57
N TRP A 161 27.03 4.28 -0.05
CA TRP A 161 28.13 5.23 -0.16
C TRP A 161 28.90 5.43 1.14
N LYS A 162 28.43 4.82 2.23
CA LYS A 162 29.00 4.98 3.59
C LYS A 162 29.02 6.44 4.03
N ASP A 163 28.09 7.24 3.54
CA ASP A 163 27.92 8.64 3.86
C ASP A 163 27.20 8.79 5.19
N GLN A 164 27.96 8.83 6.28
CA GLN A 164 27.43 8.99 7.63
C GLN A 164 27.09 10.44 7.99
N GLU A 165 27.59 11.40 7.23
CA GLU A 165 27.37 12.83 7.47
C GLU A 165 26.17 13.39 6.69
N GLY A 166 25.53 12.58 5.83
CA GLY A 166 24.36 12.97 5.05
C GLY A 166 24.64 13.99 3.92
N LYS A 167 25.89 14.14 3.51
CA LYS A 167 26.30 15.11 2.49
C LYS A 167 25.75 14.80 1.09
N ARG A 168 25.44 13.53 0.82
CA ARG A 168 25.00 13.04 -0.48
C ARG A 168 23.53 12.61 -0.54
N VAL A 169 22.73 12.95 0.47
CA VAL A 169 21.30 12.55 0.53
C VAL A 169 20.51 13.11 -0.65
N ALA A 170 20.74 14.36 -1.05
CA ALA A 170 20.07 14.96 -2.21
C ALA A 170 20.42 14.25 -3.54
N GLU A 171 21.69 13.84 -3.69
CA GLU A 171 22.14 13.05 -4.84
C GLU A 171 21.49 11.65 -4.84
N ALA A 172 21.43 11.01 -3.66
CA ALA A 172 20.74 9.74 -3.49
C ALA A 172 19.27 9.84 -3.90
N ALA A 173 18.54 10.83 -3.41
CA ALA A 173 17.15 11.06 -3.76
C ALA A 173 16.93 11.20 -5.28
N SER A 174 17.81 11.95 -5.94
CA SER A 174 17.76 12.13 -7.41
C SER A 174 17.99 10.84 -8.19
N LEU A 175 18.91 9.99 -7.71
CA LEU A 175 19.26 8.73 -8.37
C LEU A 175 18.21 7.62 -8.14
N MET A 176 17.58 7.61 -6.99
CA MET A 176 16.62 6.56 -6.61
C MET A 176 15.33 6.60 -7.43
N LYS A 177 14.98 7.74 -8.01
CA LYS A 177 13.79 7.86 -8.88
C LYS A 177 12.52 7.34 -8.19
N LEU A 178 12.21 7.90 -7.03
CA LEU A 178 11.18 7.41 -6.10
C LEU A 178 9.82 8.14 -6.23
N THR A 179 9.72 9.16 -7.11
CA THR A 179 8.49 9.92 -7.29
C THR A 179 7.46 9.18 -8.15
N ALA A 180 6.18 9.56 -8.05
CA ALA A 180 5.12 8.98 -8.86
C ALA A 180 5.42 9.07 -10.36
N LYS A 181 5.94 10.20 -10.82
CA LYS A 181 6.33 10.42 -12.22
C LYS A 181 7.46 9.47 -12.66
N ASP A 182 8.53 9.38 -11.86
CA ASP A 182 9.66 8.48 -12.16
C ASP A 182 9.22 7.02 -12.26
N LEU A 183 8.32 6.58 -11.37
CA LEU A 183 7.86 5.20 -11.31
C LEU A 183 6.83 4.87 -12.41
N TYR A 184 6.04 5.86 -12.82
CA TYR A 184 5.14 5.72 -13.95
C TYR A 184 5.89 5.59 -15.27
N GLU A 185 6.91 6.43 -15.50
CA GLU A 185 7.80 6.34 -16.67
C GLU A 185 8.54 4.99 -16.78
N ARG A 186 8.76 4.32 -15.64
CA ARG A 186 9.38 2.98 -15.55
C ARG A 186 8.38 1.83 -15.54
N HIS A 187 7.10 2.11 -15.74
CA HIS A 187 6.02 1.12 -15.70
C HIS A 187 5.97 0.29 -14.41
N ILE A 188 6.41 0.88 -13.28
CA ILE A 188 6.30 0.28 -11.94
C ILE A 188 4.90 0.49 -11.39
N ILE A 189 4.32 1.68 -11.64
CA ILE A 189 2.94 1.99 -11.29
C ILE A 189 2.07 2.15 -12.55
N ASP A 190 0.77 1.98 -12.40
CA ASP A 190 -0.19 1.96 -13.51
C ASP A 190 -0.82 3.33 -13.77
N HIS A 191 -0.83 4.23 -12.78
CA HIS A 191 -1.50 5.53 -12.89
C HIS A 191 -1.04 6.50 -11.80
N ILE A 192 -1.15 7.80 -12.10
CA ILE A 192 -0.94 8.90 -11.16
C ILE A 192 -2.28 9.60 -10.95
N ILE A 193 -2.65 9.83 -9.70
CA ILE A 193 -3.77 10.70 -9.32
C ILE A 193 -3.21 12.08 -9.08
N ASP A 194 -3.65 13.05 -9.86
CA ASP A 194 -3.18 14.43 -9.76
C ASP A 194 -3.60 15.07 -8.44
N GLU A 195 -2.75 15.89 -7.90
CA GLU A 195 -2.98 16.66 -6.69
C GLU A 195 -2.86 18.15 -6.97
N ASP A 196 -3.52 18.98 -6.18
CA ASP A 196 -3.28 20.41 -6.21
C ASP A 196 -1.98 20.77 -5.48
N LEU A 197 -1.56 22.02 -5.56
CA LEU A 197 -0.30 22.50 -4.94
C LEU A 197 -0.23 22.34 -3.42
N LYS A 198 -1.36 22.05 -2.76
CA LYS A 198 -1.43 21.85 -1.30
C LYS A 198 -1.36 20.36 -0.92
N GLY A 199 -1.31 19.47 -1.91
CA GLY A 199 -1.40 18.04 -1.70
C GLY A 199 -2.81 17.58 -1.29
N ALA A 200 -2.96 16.29 -1.03
CA ALA A 200 -4.24 15.71 -0.64
C ALA A 200 -4.59 16.02 0.82
N THR A 201 -5.68 16.74 1.03
CA THR A 201 -6.27 17.06 2.33
C THR A 201 -7.69 16.47 2.45
N VAL A 202 -8.31 16.60 3.62
CA VAL A 202 -9.74 16.21 3.78
C VAL A 202 -10.69 17.01 2.89
N GLU A 203 -10.26 18.14 2.35
CA GLU A 203 -11.03 19.05 1.50
C GLU A 203 -10.72 18.89 0.01
N SER A 204 -9.80 18.00 -0.36
CA SER A 204 -9.38 17.79 -1.75
C SER A 204 -10.40 16.95 -2.52
N TYR A 205 -11.58 17.52 -2.78
CA TYR A 205 -12.69 16.83 -3.46
C TYR A 205 -12.30 16.29 -4.84
N GLU A 206 -11.42 16.97 -5.54
CA GLU A 206 -10.94 16.57 -6.85
C GLU A 206 -10.13 15.26 -6.80
N VAL A 207 -9.23 15.14 -5.82
CA VAL A 207 -8.47 13.90 -5.58
C VAL A 207 -9.41 12.73 -5.30
N TYR A 208 -10.42 12.94 -4.45
CA TYR A 208 -11.42 11.89 -4.17
C TYR A 208 -12.24 11.53 -5.39
N ARG A 209 -12.59 12.51 -6.23
CA ARG A 209 -13.32 12.28 -7.48
C ARG A 209 -12.48 11.40 -8.42
N GLN A 210 -11.23 11.76 -8.65
CA GLN A 210 -10.30 10.98 -9.50
C GLN A 210 -10.11 9.56 -8.98
N ILE A 211 -9.86 9.37 -7.67
CA ILE A 211 -9.77 8.04 -7.08
C ILE A 211 -11.06 7.24 -7.30
N LYS A 212 -12.22 7.86 -7.07
CA LYS A 212 -13.52 7.20 -7.26
C LYS A 212 -13.75 6.76 -8.71
N GLU A 213 -13.42 7.61 -9.66
CA GLU A 213 -13.54 7.31 -11.10
C GLU A 213 -12.57 6.19 -11.51
N TYR A 214 -11.32 6.27 -11.06
CA TYR A 214 -10.32 5.24 -11.32
C TYR A 214 -10.75 3.87 -10.75
N LEU A 215 -11.16 3.84 -9.49
CA LEU A 215 -11.64 2.61 -8.85
C LEU A 215 -12.87 2.05 -9.58
N ASN A 216 -13.84 2.88 -9.93
CA ASN A 216 -15.06 2.44 -10.61
C ASN A 216 -14.77 1.82 -11.98
N THR A 217 -13.87 2.41 -12.75
CA THR A 217 -13.48 1.92 -14.07
C THR A 217 -12.68 0.61 -13.96
N ASN A 218 -11.63 0.62 -13.15
CA ASN A 218 -10.72 -0.51 -13.06
C ASN A 218 -11.32 -1.72 -12.33
N LEU A 219 -12.14 -1.54 -11.31
CA LEU A 219 -12.86 -2.65 -10.69
C LEU A 219 -13.79 -3.35 -11.68
N LYS A 220 -14.54 -2.58 -12.48
CA LYS A 220 -15.40 -3.16 -13.53
C LYS A 220 -14.62 -3.92 -14.58
N GLU A 221 -13.44 -3.43 -14.96
CA GLU A 221 -12.56 -4.10 -15.92
C GLU A 221 -12.02 -5.40 -15.35
N LEU A 222 -11.43 -5.34 -14.15
CA LEU A 222 -10.80 -6.50 -13.50
C LEU A 222 -11.82 -7.60 -13.17
N GLN A 223 -13.05 -7.23 -12.82
CA GLN A 223 -14.11 -8.19 -12.51
C GLN A 223 -14.65 -8.96 -13.73
N LYS A 224 -14.39 -8.48 -14.96
CA LYS A 224 -14.71 -9.21 -16.19
C LYS A 224 -13.73 -10.35 -16.49
N LEU A 225 -12.57 -10.32 -15.86
CA LEU A 225 -11.54 -11.35 -16.06
C LEU A 225 -11.92 -12.64 -15.33
N SER A 226 -11.61 -13.78 -15.94
CA SER A 226 -11.62 -15.05 -15.21
C SER A 226 -10.51 -15.05 -14.15
N THR A 227 -10.64 -15.88 -13.13
CA THR A 227 -9.63 -16.04 -12.08
C THR A 227 -8.22 -16.30 -12.65
N SER A 228 -8.13 -17.17 -13.65
CA SER A 228 -6.85 -17.48 -14.30
C SER A 228 -6.26 -16.26 -15.00
N GLN A 229 -7.08 -15.53 -15.76
CA GLN A 229 -6.65 -14.32 -16.45
C GLN A 229 -6.19 -13.23 -15.46
N LEU A 230 -6.90 -13.06 -14.33
CA LEU A 230 -6.56 -12.07 -13.30
C LEU A 230 -5.18 -12.38 -12.69
N ILE A 231 -4.97 -13.63 -12.24
CA ILE A 231 -3.70 -14.06 -11.64
C ILE A 231 -2.56 -13.97 -12.65
N ASN A 232 -2.76 -14.45 -13.88
CA ASN A 232 -1.73 -14.41 -14.92
C ASN A 232 -1.34 -12.98 -15.29
N LYS A 233 -2.30 -12.06 -15.45
CA LYS A 233 -2.00 -10.65 -15.73
C LYS A 233 -1.24 -9.98 -14.58
N ARG A 234 -1.59 -10.30 -13.32
CA ARG A 234 -0.85 -9.84 -12.14
C ARG A 234 0.58 -10.36 -12.17
N TYR A 235 0.78 -11.64 -12.40
CA TYR A 235 2.10 -12.27 -12.53
C TYR A 235 2.93 -11.61 -13.64
N GLU A 236 2.38 -11.48 -14.85
CA GLU A 236 3.05 -10.86 -16.00
C GLU A 236 3.46 -9.40 -15.73
N LYS A 237 2.63 -8.64 -15.04
CA LYS A 237 2.94 -7.28 -14.64
C LYS A 237 4.25 -7.22 -13.84
N TYR A 238 4.35 -8.02 -12.78
CA TYR A 238 5.55 -8.01 -11.92
C TYR A 238 6.78 -8.62 -12.60
N ARG A 239 6.59 -9.57 -13.49
CA ARG A 239 7.70 -10.17 -14.28
C ARG A 239 8.35 -9.20 -15.26
N LYS A 240 7.63 -8.17 -15.68
CA LYS A 240 8.16 -7.14 -16.59
C LYS A 240 8.97 -6.05 -15.90
N ILE A 241 8.78 -5.87 -14.58
CA ILE A 241 9.52 -4.84 -13.83
C ILE A 241 11.02 -5.18 -13.86
N GLY A 242 11.84 -4.17 -14.22
CA GLY A 242 13.30 -4.31 -14.29
C GLY A 242 13.83 -5.05 -15.51
N GLN A 243 12.99 -5.43 -16.48
CA GLN A 243 13.48 -5.86 -17.76
C GLN A 243 14.04 -4.65 -18.52
N VAL A 244 15.34 -4.67 -18.79
CA VAL A 244 15.99 -3.65 -19.62
C VAL A 244 15.65 -3.97 -21.07
N PHE A 245 14.99 -3.05 -21.73
CA PHE A 245 14.72 -3.12 -23.17
C PHE A 245 15.85 -2.47 -23.95
#